data_10acaf483086ce3bafc6c1495ed4ee12
#
_entry.id   10acaf483086ce3bafc6c1495ed4ee12
#
_cell.length_a   1.000
_cell.length_b   1.000
_cell.length_c   1.000
_cell.angle_alpha   90.00
_cell.angle_beta   90.00
_cell.angle_gamma   90.00
#
_symmetry.space_group_name_H-M   'P 1'
#
loop_
_entity.id
_entity.type
_entity.pdbx_description
1 polymer ?
#
loop_
_entity_poly.entity_id
_entity_poly.type
_entity_poly.pdbx_seq_one_letter_code
_entity_poly.pdbx_strand_id
1 'polypeptide(L)'
;MTARTLLAASLAGLLAACGSGSSSSTASNTAKMNVHLVDSPATAYKKVTLFVKSVEIASDSGWIKLAEVNEPVNLLDLQNGVFRTLVLGAELPPGHYGQMRLLLGTPNTVTLADDSTLDLTIPSGMQTGVKFPVSFDLQAGTTYEIFIDMDAKKSVFVHKTGASNKYMLRPVVHAFDKMMTGSISGKLTIAGTQPPTGLGGVDVIAQTLENDGQPSFVASSKTSADGTYALGLLPVGKTYYVACQPVAYADTTTSYAPKASAAIPINASTPTATWSESFTAVDLAKTGTVSGAISPPPAVNQGDTAEARLPVAAGTSASLMLIVRTENGAVTTDADGKPLSESYSFSYLPPSPEYGFAAERIVPDPVTISKTVVSNVTTKAVPEGGSVTADIFF
;
A
#
# COMPACT_ATOMS: atom_id res chain seq x y z
N MET A 1 -58.55 25.17 -81.49
CA MET A 1 -59.68 24.22 -81.37
C MET A 1 -59.54 23.38 -80.18
N THR A 2 -60.55 23.44 -79.29
CA THR A 2 -60.98 22.48 -78.22
C THR A 2 -60.02 22.29 -77.09
N ALA A 3 -60.16 22.92 -75.94
CA ALA A 3 -61.17 22.87 -74.86
C ALA A 3 -61.28 21.52 -74.16
N ARG A 4 -61.15 21.64 -72.80
CA ARG A 4 -61.75 20.83 -71.74
C ARG A 4 -60.72 20.26 -70.77
N THR A 5 -60.88 20.23 -69.54
CA THR A 5 -61.82 20.70 -68.48
C THR A 5 -61.18 20.30 -67.18
N LEU A 6 -61.32 21.10 -66.13
CA LEU A 6 -60.99 20.88 -64.69
C LEU A 6 -61.54 19.58 -64.18
N LEU A 7 -60.71 18.93 -63.28
CA LEU A 7 -61.30 18.22 -62.18
C LEU A 7 -60.37 18.36 -60.93
N ALA A 8 -60.87 19.05 -59.95
CA ALA A 8 -60.25 19.17 -58.63
C ALA A 8 -60.52 17.90 -57.81
N ALA A 9 -59.51 17.28 -57.28
CA ALA A 9 -59.64 16.25 -56.23
C ALA A 9 -58.87 16.71 -55.02
N SER A 10 -59.60 17.11 -54.02
CA SER A 10 -59.08 17.38 -52.65
C SER A 10 -58.63 16.08 -51.99
N LEU A 11 -57.35 15.96 -51.65
CA LEU A 11 -56.81 14.88 -50.82
C LEU A 11 -56.42 15.47 -49.51
N ALA A 12 -57.16 15.10 -48.46
CA ALA A 12 -56.87 15.44 -47.04
C ALA A 12 -55.58 14.76 -46.60
N GLY A 13 -54.56 15.58 -46.34
CA GLY A 13 -53.29 15.07 -45.76
C GLY A 13 -53.45 14.73 -44.26
N LEU A 14 -53.30 13.47 -43.94
CA LEU A 14 -53.05 13.02 -42.57
C LEU A 14 -51.65 13.49 -42.14
N LEU A 15 -51.56 14.46 -41.26
CA LEU A 15 -50.32 14.78 -40.51
C LEU A 15 -50.10 13.68 -39.48
N ALA A 16 -49.21 12.74 -39.79
CA ALA A 16 -48.63 11.86 -38.80
C ALA A 16 -47.67 12.70 -37.95
N ALA A 17 -48.08 13.07 -36.76
CA ALA A 17 -47.19 13.63 -35.76
C ALA A 17 -46.19 12.53 -35.33
N CYS A 18 -44.97 12.55 -35.86
CA CYS A 18 -43.85 11.89 -35.25
C CYS A 18 -43.57 12.56 -33.91
N GLY A 19 -44.10 12.00 -32.85
CA GLY A 19 -43.67 12.30 -31.51
C GLY A 19 -42.21 11.91 -31.38
N SER A 20 -41.30 12.89 -31.49
CA SER A 20 -39.93 12.75 -31.02
C SER A 20 -40.03 12.57 -29.51
N GLY A 21 -40.00 11.29 -29.05
CA GLY A 21 -39.74 10.95 -27.69
C GLY A 21 -38.32 11.42 -27.34
N SER A 22 -38.20 12.66 -26.87
CA SER A 22 -37.04 13.05 -26.12
C SER A 22 -36.99 12.18 -24.89
N SER A 23 -36.17 11.15 -24.92
CA SER A 23 -35.70 10.49 -23.72
C SER A 23 -34.96 11.56 -22.91
N SER A 24 -35.70 12.27 -22.06
CA SER A 24 -35.11 13.03 -21.00
C SER A 24 -34.33 12.04 -20.13
N SER A 25 -33.03 11.96 -20.33
CA SER A 25 -32.12 11.41 -19.34
C SER A 25 -32.35 12.28 -18.11
N THR A 26 -33.14 11.80 -17.17
CA THR A 26 -33.22 12.38 -15.83
C THR A 26 -31.80 12.36 -15.28
N ALA A 27 -31.16 13.52 -15.27
CA ALA A 27 -29.88 13.68 -14.63
C ALA A 27 -30.06 13.14 -13.20
N SER A 28 -29.24 12.17 -12.82
CA SER A 28 -29.28 11.63 -11.46
C SER A 28 -29.00 12.75 -10.47
N ASN A 29 -29.91 12.99 -9.54
CA ASN A 29 -29.72 13.98 -8.47
C ASN A 29 -28.79 13.46 -7.37
N THR A 30 -28.23 12.27 -7.51
CA THR A 30 -27.33 11.63 -6.54
C THR A 30 -25.95 11.41 -7.16
N ALA A 31 -24.94 11.35 -6.30
CA ALA A 31 -23.62 10.80 -6.63
C ALA A 31 -23.64 9.30 -6.33
N LYS A 32 -22.80 8.53 -7.02
CA LYS A 32 -22.54 7.12 -6.69
C LYS A 32 -21.18 6.98 -6.02
N MET A 33 -21.08 6.06 -5.07
CA MET A 33 -19.83 5.78 -4.38
C MET A 33 -19.56 4.28 -4.38
N ASN A 34 -18.38 3.91 -4.86
CA ASN A 34 -17.77 2.60 -4.66
C ASN A 34 -16.71 2.73 -3.57
N VAL A 35 -16.61 1.73 -2.69
CA VAL A 35 -15.60 1.73 -1.63
C VAL A 35 -14.83 0.42 -1.66
N HIS A 36 -13.52 0.54 -1.69
CA HIS A 36 -12.58 -0.56 -1.76
C HIS A 36 -11.67 -0.54 -0.53
N LEU A 37 -11.38 -1.71 0.02
CA LEU A 37 -10.40 -1.89 1.08
C LEU A 37 -9.09 -2.36 0.45
N VAL A 38 -7.98 -1.75 0.85
CA VAL A 38 -6.60 -2.12 0.52
C VAL A 38 -5.77 -2.21 1.79
N ASP A 39 -4.59 -2.78 1.72
CA ASP A 39 -3.61 -2.81 2.80
C ASP A 39 -2.24 -2.39 2.30
N SER A 40 -1.54 -1.61 3.10
CA SER A 40 -0.12 -1.34 2.91
C SER A 40 0.70 -2.59 3.20
N PRO A 41 1.79 -2.86 2.45
CA PRO A 41 2.56 -4.08 2.61
C PRO A 41 3.05 -4.28 4.05
N ALA A 42 2.76 -5.45 4.63
CA ALA A 42 3.15 -5.85 5.96
C ALA A 42 3.71 -7.28 5.95
N THR A 43 4.82 -7.52 6.63
CA THR A 43 5.50 -8.83 6.68
C THR A 43 5.50 -9.45 8.08
N ALA A 44 5.03 -8.71 9.10
CA ALA A 44 5.10 -9.14 10.50
C ALA A 44 4.15 -10.29 10.86
N TYR A 45 3.13 -10.54 10.06
CA TYR A 45 2.10 -11.55 10.29
C TYR A 45 1.85 -12.38 9.03
N LYS A 46 1.32 -13.61 9.19
CA LYS A 46 0.83 -14.42 8.06
C LYS A 46 -0.58 -14.01 7.64
N LYS A 47 -1.43 -13.59 8.60
CA LYS A 47 -2.77 -13.10 8.33
C LYS A 47 -3.20 -12.08 9.39
N VAL A 48 -3.96 -11.08 8.98
CA VAL A 48 -4.73 -10.18 9.85
C VAL A 48 -6.15 -10.16 9.31
N THR A 49 -7.03 -10.90 9.96
CA THR A 49 -8.41 -11.07 9.50
C THR A 49 -9.36 -10.21 10.32
N LEU A 50 -10.09 -9.33 9.66
CA LEU A 50 -11.13 -8.49 10.25
C LEU A 50 -12.49 -8.90 9.72
N PHE A 51 -13.47 -9.06 10.60
CA PHE A 51 -14.86 -9.24 10.20
C PHE A 51 -15.49 -7.87 9.96
N VAL A 52 -15.61 -7.48 8.68
CA VAL A 52 -16.22 -6.21 8.28
C VAL A 52 -17.74 -6.38 8.27
N LYS A 53 -18.45 -5.65 9.14
CA LYS A 53 -19.91 -5.71 9.23
C LYS A 53 -20.60 -4.75 8.25
N SER A 54 -20.22 -3.48 8.26
CA SER A 54 -20.77 -2.45 7.36
C SER A 54 -19.79 -1.30 7.14
N VAL A 55 -20.05 -0.57 6.06
CA VAL A 55 -19.38 0.71 5.73
C VAL A 55 -20.40 1.82 5.85
N GLU A 56 -20.04 2.90 6.53
CA GLU A 56 -20.93 4.04 6.75
C GLU A 56 -20.17 5.36 6.55
N ILE A 57 -20.91 6.40 6.14
CA ILE A 57 -20.42 7.76 5.94
C ILE A 57 -21.24 8.75 6.77
N ALA A 58 -20.59 9.74 7.36
CA ALA A 58 -21.26 10.75 8.16
C ALA A 58 -21.88 11.82 7.25
N SER A 59 -23.13 12.20 7.57
CA SER A 59 -23.85 13.33 7.00
C SER A 59 -24.34 14.26 8.12
N ASP A 60 -24.89 15.40 7.77
CA ASP A 60 -25.48 16.36 8.73
C ASP A 60 -26.63 15.72 9.56
N SER A 61 -27.30 14.73 9.00
CA SER A 61 -28.40 14.01 9.66
C SER A 61 -27.96 12.75 10.43
N GLY A 62 -26.67 12.45 10.45
CA GLY A 62 -26.09 11.27 11.10
C GLY A 62 -25.38 10.32 10.14
N TRP A 63 -25.27 9.05 10.53
CA TRP A 63 -24.56 8.04 9.73
C TRP A 63 -25.46 7.43 8.67
N ILE A 64 -25.01 7.47 7.41
CA ILE A 64 -25.63 6.78 6.27
C ILE A 64 -24.88 5.46 6.06
N LYS A 65 -25.61 4.34 6.10
CA LYS A 65 -25.06 3.03 5.76
C LYS A 65 -24.94 2.90 4.25
N LEU A 66 -23.69 2.69 3.76
CA LEU A 66 -23.41 2.50 2.34
C LEU A 66 -23.64 1.04 1.92
N ALA A 67 -23.20 0.08 2.75
CA ALA A 67 -23.42 -1.34 2.53
C ALA A 67 -23.35 -2.14 3.84
N GLU A 68 -24.05 -3.27 3.86
CA GLU A 68 -23.76 -4.39 4.77
C GLU A 68 -22.84 -5.36 4.05
N VAL A 69 -21.68 -5.66 4.67
CA VAL A 69 -20.65 -6.51 4.12
C VAL A 69 -20.73 -7.91 4.73
N ASN A 70 -20.73 -8.00 6.06
CA ASN A 70 -20.88 -9.22 6.87
C ASN A 70 -19.94 -10.37 6.47
N GLU A 71 -18.67 -10.06 6.21
CA GLU A 71 -17.67 -11.06 5.83
C GLU A 71 -16.31 -10.84 6.50
N PRO A 72 -15.51 -11.91 6.71
CA PRO A 72 -14.11 -11.80 7.10
C PRO A 72 -13.26 -11.38 5.92
N VAL A 73 -12.34 -10.45 6.15
CA VAL A 73 -11.36 -9.98 5.15
C VAL A 73 -9.97 -10.12 5.74
N ASN A 74 -9.09 -10.86 5.07
CA ASN A 74 -7.67 -10.88 5.41
C ASN A 74 -7.00 -9.68 4.74
N LEU A 75 -6.51 -8.75 5.54
CA LEU A 75 -5.88 -7.51 5.05
C LEU A 75 -4.64 -7.83 4.20
N LEU A 76 -3.83 -8.82 4.60
CA LEU A 76 -2.59 -9.15 3.89
C LEU A 76 -2.79 -9.71 2.48
N ASP A 77 -4.00 -10.14 2.13
CA ASP A 77 -4.37 -10.51 0.77
C ASP A 77 -4.63 -9.28 -0.13
N LEU A 78 -4.71 -8.08 0.47
CA LEU A 78 -5.05 -6.81 -0.20
C LEU A 78 -3.81 -5.93 -0.46
N GLN A 79 -2.64 -6.52 -0.45
CA GLN A 79 -1.37 -5.85 -0.73
C GLN A 79 -1.07 -5.82 -2.23
N ASN A 80 -0.07 -5.04 -2.62
CA ASN A 80 0.44 -4.98 -3.99
C ASN A 80 -0.63 -4.60 -5.04
N GLY A 81 -1.55 -3.69 -4.68
CA GLY A 81 -2.60 -3.21 -5.58
C GLY A 81 -3.84 -4.12 -5.67
N VAL A 82 -3.87 -5.21 -4.92
CA VAL A 82 -5.09 -6.03 -4.74
C VAL A 82 -6.03 -5.28 -3.80
N PHE A 83 -7.32 -5.29 -4.11
CA PHE A 83 -8.33 -4.66 -3.26
C PHE A 83 -9.59 -5.53 -3.13
N ARG A 84 -10.34 -5.31 -2.06
CA ARG A 84 -11.66 -5.88 -1.83
C ARG A 84 -12.73 -4.80 -1.95
N THR A 85 -13.67 -4.94 -2.88
CA THR A 85 -14.82 -4.04 -2.97
C THR A 85 -15.78 -4.32 -1.82
N LEU A 86 -16.01 -3.32 -0.97
CA LEU A 86 -16.95 -3.37 0.14
C LEU A 86 -18.30 -2.73 -0.20
N VAL A 87 -18.30 -1.71 -1.06
CA VAL A 87 -19.49 -0.98 -1.50
C VAL A 87 -19.44 -0.84 -3.00
N LEU A 88 -20.55 -1.08 -3.66
CA LEU A 88 -20.70 -0.90 -5.10
C LEU A 88 -21.96 -0.07 -5.39
N GLY A 89 -21.78 1.12 -5.96
CA GLY A 89 -22.86 1.97 -6.45
C GLY A 89 -23.79 2.56 -5.39
N ALA A 90 -23.31 2.77 -4.15
CA ALA A 90 -24.13 3.44 -3.13
C ALA A 90 -24.49 4.86 -3.57
N GLU A 91 -25.77 5.20 -3.51
CA GLU A 91 -26.26 6.52 -3.90
C GLU A 91 -26.27 7.48 -2.72
N LEU A 92 -25.68 8.65 -2.90
CA LEU A 92 -25.53 9.69 -1.89
C LEU A 92 -25.99 11.04 -2.43
N PRO A 93 -26.61 11.89 -1.60
CA PRO A 93 -26.83 13.30 -1.96
C PRO A 93 -25.51 13.98 -2.28
N PRO A 94 -25.50 14.95 -3.21
CA PRO A 94 -24.34 15.84 -3.40
C PRO A 94 -24.05 16.63 -2.14
N GLY A 95 -22.78 16.87 -1.85
CA GLY A 95 -22.36 17.62 -0.66
C GLY A 95 -21.01 17.20 -0.14
N HIS A 96 -20.59 17.83 0.94
CA HIS A 96 -19.34 17.54 1.62
C HIS A 96 -19.50 16.44 2.66
N TYR A 97 -18.57 15.48 2.67
CA TYR A 97 -18.53 14.38 3.63
C TYR A 97 -17.15 14.35 4.31
N GLY A 98 -17.14 14.52 5.63
CA GLY A 98 -15.92 14.69 6.42
C GLY A 98 -15.46 13.46 7.20
N GLN A 99 -16.27 12.40 7.29
CA GLN A 99 -15.92 11.21 8.08
C GLN A 99 -16.56 9.95 7.52
N MET A 100 -15.82 8.84 7.57
CA MET A 100 -16.34 7.49 7.32
C MET A 100 -16.06 6.58 8.52
N ARG A 101 -16.74 5.42 8.57
CA ARG A 101 -16.43 4.36 9.53
C ARG A 101 -16.64 2.97 8.94
N LEU A 102 -15.83 2.03 9.43
CA LEU A 102 -16.04 0.60 9.27
C LEU A 102 -16.58 0.04 10.60
N LEU A 103 -17.76 -0.53 10.58
CA LEU A 103 -18.25 -1.33 11.69
C LEU A 103 -17.67 -2.73 11.57
N LEU A 104 -17.04 -3.19 12.65
CA LEU A 104 -16.43 -4.51 12.70
C LEU A 104 -17.28 -5.45 13.55
N GLY A 105 -17.39 -6.70 13.12
CA GLY A 105 -18.05 -7.77 13.87
C GLY A 105 -17.02 -8.67 14.55
N THR A 106 -17.36 -9.96 14.71
CA THR A 106 -16.50 -11.01 15.26
C THR A 106 -16.59 -12.27 14.42
N PRO A 107 -15.53 -13.12 14.37
CA PRO A 107 -14.23 -12.97 15.04
C PRO A 107 -13.27 -12.07 14.26
N ASN A 108 -12.33 -11.44 14.99
CA ASN A 108 -11.16 -10.80 14.39
C ASN A 108 -9.92 -11.51 14.90
N THR A 109 -8.97 -11.83 14.03
CA THR A 109 -7.82 -12.68 14.38
C THR A 109 -6.52 -12.21 13.74
N VAL A 110 -5.41 -12.56 14.36
CA VAL A 110 -4.07 -12.46 13.80
C VAL A 110 -3.42 -13.84 13.77
N THR A 111 -2.80 -14.21 12.63
CA THR A 111 -2.01 -15.43 12.49
C THR A 111 -0.54 -15.07 12.45
N LEU A 112 0.23 -15.63 13.37
CA LEU A 112 1.66 -15.38 13.52
C LEU A 112 2.51 -16.23 12.57
N ALA A 113 3.81 -16.00 12.58
CA ALA A 113 4.77 -16.72 11.73
C ALA A 113 4.82 -18.24 12.02
N ASP A 114 4.51 -18.65 13.25
CA ASP A 114 4.45 -20.04 13.70
C ASP A 114 3.10 -20.74 13.43
N ASP A 115 2.22 -20.12 12.64
CA ASP A 115 0.86 -20.57 12.31
C ASP A 115 -0.14 -20.51 13.50
N SER A 116 0.25 -20.03 14.66
CA SER A 116 -0.68 -19.79 15.75
C SER A 116 -1.64 -18.66 15.40
N THR A 117 -2.95 -18.89 15.63
CA THR A 117 -4.00 -17.89 15.37
C THR A 117 -4.57 -17.44 16.71
N LEU A 118 -4.56 -16.13 16.95
CA LEU A 118 -4.93 -15.50 18.19
C LEU A 118 -6.03 -14.46 17.96
N ASP A 119 -6.83 -14.23 19.00
CA ASP A 119 -7.87 -13.21 18.96
C ASP A 119 -7.26 -11.81 18.86
N LEU A 120 -7.79 -11.01 17.95
CA LEU A 120 -7.47 -9.60 17.79
C LEU A 120 -8.55 -8.74 18.45
N THR A 121 -8.25 -8.20 19.62
CA THR A 121 -9.20 -7.36 20.38
C THR A 121 -9.28 -5.96 19.77
N ILE A 122 -10.49 -5.45 19.60
CA ILE A 122 -10.72 -4.12 19.03
C ILE A 122 -11.34 -3.24 20.13
N PRO A 123 -10.58 -2.34 20.78
CA PRO A 123 -11.13 -1.43 21.77
C PRO A 123 -12.16 -0.51 21.12
N SER A 124 -13.39 -0.52 21.63
CA SER A 124 -14.53 0.33 21.21
C SER A 124 -14.96 0.20 19.73
N GLY A 125 -14.21 -0.50 18.87
CA GLY A 125 -14.47 -0.62 17.43
C GLY A 125 -15.73 -1.40 17.08
N MET A 126 -16.17 -2.30 17.95
CA MET A 126 -17.39 -3.09 17.74
C MET A 126 -18.68 -2.31 18.00
N GLN A 127 -18.64 -1.28 18.84
CA GLN A 127 -19.81 -0.47 19.18
C GLN A 127 -19.93 0.79 18.34
N THR A 128 -18.82 1.49 18.13
CA THR A 128 -18.80 2.80 17.46
C THR A 128 -18.20 2.76 16.05
N GLY A 129 -17.59 1.65 15.67
CA GLY A 129 -16.84 1.47 14.42
C GLY A 129 -15.46 2.13 14.45
N VAL A 130 -14.62 1.72 13.50
CA VAL A 130 -13.35 2.34 13.18
C VAL A 130 -13.64 3.60 12.38
N LYS A 131 -13.54 4.77 13.03
CA LYS A 131 -13.79 6.07 12.42
C LYS A 131 -12.50 6.65 11.86
N PHE A 132 -12.57 7.24 10.68
CA PHE A 132 -11.44 7.92 10.05
C PHE A 132 -11.92 9.16 9.29
N PRO A 133 -11.09 10.23 9.24
CA PRO A 133 -11.42 11.44 8.51
C PRO A 133 -11.38 11.20 7.02
N VAL A 134 -12.24 11.89 6.28
CA VAL A 134 -12.24 11.99 4.83
C VAL A 134 -12.53 13.43 4.43
N SER A 135 -12.35 13.78 3.15
CA SER A 135 -12.76 15.07 2.63
C SER A 135 -13.20 14.87 1.18
N PHE A 136 -14.48 14.56 1.00
CA PHE A 136 -15.07 14.29 -0.30
C PHE A 136 -16.19 15.29 -0.60
N ASP A 137 -16.07 15.99 -1.72
CA ASP A 137 -17.09 16.87 -2.26
C ASP A 137 -17.82 16.16 -3.41
N LEU A 138 -18.93 15.51 -3.09
CA LEU A 138 -19.68 14.70 -4.05
C LEU A 138 -20.56 15.58 -4.95
N GLN A 139 -20.51 15.33 -6.26
CA GLN A 139 -21.30 16.00 -7.28
C GLN A 139 -22.34 15.04 -7.89
N ALA A 140 -23.54 15.54 -8.13
CA ALA A 140 -24.59 14.78 -8.78
C ALA A 140 -24.14 14.21 -10.13
N GLY A 141 -24.54 12.99 -10.43
CA GLY A 141 -24.22 12.31 -11.68
C GLY A 141 -22.80 11.75 -11.78
N THR A 142 -21.97 11.91 -10.74
CA THR A 142 -20.58 11.43 -10.71
C THR A 142 -20.47 10.14 -9.89
N THR A 143 -19.59 9.23 -10.33
CA THR A 143 -19.22 8.03 -9.57
C THR A 143 -17.84 8.24 -8.97
N TYR A 144 -17.72 8.03 -7.66
CA TYR A 144 -16.48 8.12 -6.89
C TYR A 144 -15.96 6.74 -6.54
N GLU A 145 -14.66 6.53 -6.72
CA GLU A 145 -13.93 5.30 -6.37
C GLU A 145 -13.06 5.58 -5.15
N ILE A 146 -13.56 5.23 -3.97
CA ILE A 146 -12.88 5.50 -2.70
C ILE A 146 -12.10 4.27 -2.26
N PHE A 147 -10.82 4.45 -1.95
CA PHE A 147 -9.96 3.44 -1.37
C PHE A 147 -9.72 3.72 0.10
N ILE A 148 -9.93 2.72 0.93
CA ILE A 148 -9.61 2.71 2.36
C ILE A 148 -8.37 1.85 2.52
N ASP A 149 -7.24 2.48 2.82
CA ASP A 149 -5.99 1.81 3.18
C ASP A 149 -5.96 1.59 4.68
N MET A 150 -5.96 0.32 5.11
CA MET A 150 -5.83 -0.05 6.50
C MET A 150 -4.47 -0.73 6.71
N ASP A 151 -3.46 0.05 7.09
CA ASP A 151 -2.10 -0.43 7.33
C ASP A 151 -2.09 -1.48 8.46
N ALA A 152 -2.08 -2.76 8.09
CA ALA A 152 -2.13 -3.88 9.03
C ALA A 152 -0.91 -3.89 9.97
N LYS A 153 0.28 -3.54 9.47
CA LYS A 153 1.52 -3.48 10.25
C LYS A 153 1.43 -2.45 11.38
N LYS A 154 0.94 -1.26 11.07
CA LYS A 154 0.80 -0.16 12.04
C LYS A 154 -0.44 -0.32 12.92
N SER A 155 -1.42 -1.10 12.48
CA SER A 155 -2.71 -1.26 13.16
C SER A 155 -2.73 -2.35 14.23
N VAL A 156 -1.93 -3.41 14.08
CA VAL A 156 -1.88 -4.51 15.06
C VAL A 156 -0.88 -4.20 16.14
N PHE A 157 -1.35 -4.09 17.37
CA PHE A 157 -0.55 -3.75 18.56
C PHE A 157 -0.56 -4.89 19.57
N VAL A 158 0.62 -5.24 20.10
CA VAL A 158 0.75 -6.27 21.12
C VAL A 158 0.80 -5.62 22.51
N HIS A 159 -0.20 -5.93 23.34
CA HIS A 159 -0.22 -5.49 24.74
C HIS A 159 0.11 -6.66 25.66
N LYS A 160 1.19 -6.52 26.46
CA LYS A 160 1.57 -7.50 27.46
C LYS A 160 0.72 -7.38 28.73
N THR A 161 0.08 -8.48 29.12
CA THR A 161 -0.62 -8.61 30.40
C THR A 161 -0.05 -9.82 31.13
N GLY A 162 0.98 -9.61 31.97
CA GLY A 162 1.67 -10.70 32.66
C GLY A 162 2.36 -11.65 31.66
N ALA A 163 2.12 -12.96 31.81
CA ALA A 163 2.69 -13.99 30.94
C ALA A 163 2.01 -14.13 29.56
N SER A 164 0.98 -13.34 29.26
CA SER A 164 0.18 -13.46 28.01
C SER A 164 0.35 -12.22 27.13
N ASN A 165 0.53 -12.44 25.84
CA ASN A 165 0.44 -11.39 24.84
C ASN A 165 -1.02 -11.23 24.41
N LYS A 166 -1.55 -10.01 24.48
CA LYS A 166 -2.87 -9.68 23.95
C LYS A 166 -2.72 -8.84 22.69
N TYR A 167 -3.23 -9.34 21.59
CA TYR A 167 -3.21 -8.61 20.33
C TYR A 167 -4.42 -7.68 20.26
N MET A 168 -4.16 -6.42 19.92
CA MET A 168 -5.17 -5.37 19.86
C MET A 168 -5.07 -4.64 18.53
N LEU A 169 -6.22 -4.34 17.93
CA LEU A 169 -6.29 -3.50 16.74
C LEU A 169 -6.42 -2.03 17.16
N ARG A 170 -5.46 -1.22 16.77
CA ARG A 170 -5.51 0.25 16.80
C ARG A 170 -5.40 0.75 15.37
N PRO A 171 -6.54 0.92 14.68
CA PRO A 171 -6.54 1.10 13.23
C PRO A 171 -5.81 2.37 12.80
N VAL A 172 -4.83 2.23 11.93
CA VAL A 172 -4.24 3.31 11.14
C VAL A 172 -4.88 3.23 9.75
N VAL A 173 -5.73 4.19 9.43
CA VAL A 173 -6.58 4.16 8.24
C VAL A 173 -6.44 5.46 7.47
N HIS A 174 -6.21 5.35 6.16
CA HIS A 174 -6.25 6.46 5.21
C HIS A 174 -7.30 6.18 4.14
N ALA A 175 -8.11 7.18 3.80
CA ALA A 175 -9.04 7.07 2.69
C ALA A 175 -8.74 8.13 1.63
N PHE A 176 -8.82 7.74 0.36
CA PHE A 176 -8.55 8.62 -0.77
C PHE A 176 -9.42 8.26 -1.99
N ASP A 177 -9.71 9.24 -2.82
CA ASP A 177 -10.37 9.02 -4.11
C ASP A 177 -9.33 8.55 -5.14
N LYS A 178 -9.68 7.57 -5.94
CA LYS A 178 -8.85 7.07 -7.06
C LYS A 178 -8.45 8.18 -8.04
N MET A 179 -9.31 9.16 -8.27
CA MET A 179 -9.00 10.30 -9.12
C MET A 179 -7.84 11.16 -8.59
N MET A 180 -7.53 11.02 -7.29
CA MET A 180 -6.40 11.68 -6.62
C MET A 180 -5.18 10.76 -6.53
N THR A 181 -5.09 9.73 -7.37
CA THR A 181 -3.96 8.79 -7.38
C THR A 181 -3.40 8.62 -8.78
N GLY A 182 -2.14 8.23 -8.80
CA GLY A 182 -1.42 7.87 -10.03
C GLY A 182 -0.75 6.50 -9.89
N SER A 183 0.13 6.21 -10.84
CA SER A 183 0.85 4.94 -10.88
C SER A 183 2.26 5.08 -11.48
N ILE A 184 3.15 4.17 -11.05
CA ILE A 184 4.46 3.97 -11.67
C ILE A 184 4.52 2.51 -12.12
N SER A 185 4.86 2.28 -13.39
CA SER A 185 4.99 0.94 -13.94
C SER A 185 6.33 0.75 -14.62
N GLY A 186 6.70 -0.49 -14.91
CA GLY A 186 7.95 -0.74 -15.61
C GLY A 186 8.25 -2.20 -15.80
N LYS A 187 9.49 -2.44 -16.24
CA LYS A 187 10.01 -3.79 -16.47
C LYS A 187 11.43 -3.89 -15.96
N LEU A 188 11.69 -4.95 -15.20
CA LEU A 188 13.03 -5.31 -14.71
C LEU A 188 13.56 -6.47 -15.55
N THR A 189 14.79 -6.35 -16.04
CA THR A 189 15.40 -7.34 -16.93
C THR A 189 16.82 -7.69 -16.50
N ILE A 190 17.34 -8.83 -16.98
CA ILE A 190 18.72 -9.24 -16.83
C ILE A 190 19.56 -8.57 -17.93
N ALA A 191 20.61 -7.88 -17.55
CA ALA A 191 21.53 -7.24 -18.50
C ALA A 191 22.26 -8.29 -19.34
N GLY A 192 22.48 -7.97 -20.61
CA GLY A 192 23.26 -8.79 -21.55
C GLY A 192 22.49 -9.99 -22.15
N THR A 193 21.22 -10.20 -21.84
CA THR A 193 20.39 -11.22 -22.48
C THR A 193 19.71 -10.68 -23.73
N GLN A 194 19.61 -11.52 -24.78
CA GLN A 194 18.91 -11.21 -26.04
C GLN A 194 18.04 -12.39 -26.48
N PRO A 195 16.70 -12.24 -26.53
CA PRO A 195 15.93 -11.07 -26.09
C PRO A 195 16.06 -10.79 -24.58
N PRO A 196 15.74 -9.58 -24.09
CA PRO A 196 15.85 -9.26 -22.67
C PRO A 196 15.00 -10.20 -21.82
N THR A 197 15.64 -10.91 -20.89
CA THR A 197 14.95 -11.81 -19.95
C THR A 197 14.41 -11.01 -18.77
N GLY A 198 13.14 -11.21 -18.43
CA GLY A 198 12.52 -10.55 -17.29
C GLY A 198 13.01 -11.10 -15.95
N LEU A 199 13.07 -10.24 -14.94
CA LEU A 199 13.30 -10.61 -13.54
C LEU A 199 11.95 -10.73 -12.83
N GLY A 200 11.41 -11.95 -12.74
CA GLY A 200 10.15 -12.23 -12.06
C GLY A 200 10.31 -12.40 -10.54
N GLY A 201 9.25 -12.09 -9.78
CA GLY A 201 9.20 -12.28 -8.34
C GLY A 201 9.97 -11.26 -7.49
N VAL A 202 10.44 -10.16 -8.09
CA VAL A 202 11.19 -9.10 -7.39
C VAL A 202 10.24 -8.12 -6.72
N ASP A 203 10.51 -7.80 -5.46
CA ASP A 203 9.79 -6.74 -4.75
C ASP A 203 10.31 -5.37 -5.19
N VAL A 204 9.41 -4.54 -5.73
CA VAL A 204 9.67 -3.17 -6.15
C VAL A 204 8.96 -2.24 -5.18
N ILE A 205 9.71 -1.31 -4.58
CA ILE A 205 9.25 -0.43 -3.51
C ILE A 205 9.09 0.99 -4.03
N ALA A 206 7.91 1.60 -3.84
CA ALA A 206 7.72 3.04 -3.97
C ALA A 206 7.83 3.71 -2.60
N GLN A 207 8.57 4.80 -2.51
CA GLN A 207 8.81 5.53 -1.28
C GLN A 207 8.81 7.04 -1.54
N THR A 208 8.42 7.82 -0.53
CA THR A 208 8.54 9.27 -0.48
C THR A 208 9.61 9.66 0.52
N LEU A 209 9.95 10.93 0.59
CA LEU A 209 10.79 11.47 1.66
C LEU A 209 9.92 12.23 2.65
N GLU A 210 10.10 11.98 3.93
CA GLU A 210 9.52 12.76 5.00
C GLU A 210 10.23 14.12 5.13
N ASN A 211 9.70 15.00 5.99
CA ASN A 211 10.23 16.36 6.17
C ASN A 211 11.69 16.38 6.67
N ASP A 212 12.14 15.32 7.31
CA ASP A 212 13.52 15.13 7.77
C ASP A 212 14.45 14.47 6.72
N GLY A 213 13.91 14.20 5.53
CA GLY A 213 14.63 13.55 4.42
C GLY A 213 14.71 12.03 4.55
N GLN A 214 14.10 11.41 5.56
CA GLN A 214 14.05 9.96 5.68
C GLN A 214 13.08 9.35 4.65
N PRO A 215 13.42 8.21 4.05
CA PRO A 215 12.52 7.50 3.17
C PRO A 215 11.35 6.91 3.96
N SER A 216 10.15 7.08 3.44
CA SER A 216 8.93 6.49 3.97
C SER A 216 8.33 5.57 2.91
N PHE A 217 8.11 4.33 3.28
CA PHE A 217 7.52 3.31 2.42
C PHE A 217 6.06 3.69 2.11
N VAL A 218 5.68 3.65 0.83
CA VAL A 218 4.32 4.00 0.38
C VAL A 218 3.60 2.80 -0.21
N ALA A 219 4.24 2.09 -1.14
CA ALA A 219 3.65 0.96 -1.82
C ALA A 219 4.72 -0.02 -2.30
N SER A 220 4.34 -1.26 -2.51
CA SER A 220 5.18 -2.23 -3.21
C SER A 220 4.40 -3.00 -4.26
N SER A 221 5.13 -3.63 -5.16
CA SER A 221 4.60 -4.55 -6.16
C SER A 221 5.62 -5.64 -6.42
N LYS A 222 5.15 -6.84 -6.74
CA LYS A 222 6.03 -7.93 -7.14
C LYS A 222 6.02 -8.06 -8.66
N THR A 223 7.20 -8.19 -9.27
CA THR A 223 7.28 -8.36 -10.73
C THR A 223 6.66 -9.69 -11.17
N SER A 224 5.96 -9.67 -12.32
CA SER A 224 5.49 -10.87 -13.01
C SER A 224 6.67 -11.66 -13.61
N ALA A 225 6.41 -12.86 -14.10
CA ALA A 225 7.45 -13.74 -14.68
C ALA A 225 8.24 -13.08 -15.82
N ASP A 226 7.64 -12.17 -16.57
CA ASP A 226 8.31 -11.41 -17.65
C ASP A 226 9.03 -10.14 -17.15
N GLY A 227 9.05 -9.89 -15.83
CA GLY A 227 9.68 -8.76 -15.18
C GLY A 227 8.84 -7.49 -15.12
N THR A 228 7.60 -7.49 -15.61
CA THR A 228 6.72 -6.32 -15.54
C THR A 228 6.15 -6.12 -14.14
N TYR A 229 5.91 -4.86 -13.74
CA TYR A 229 5.29 -4.48 -12.48
C TYR A 229 4.46 -3.21 -12.61
N ALA A 230 3.59 -2.98 -11.64
CA ALA A 230 2.84 -1.74 -11.49
C ALA A 230 2.67 -1.39 -10.00
N LEU A 231 3.04 -0.16 -9.64
CA LEU A 231 2.80 0.48 -8.36
C LEU A 231 1.61 1.43 -8.56
N GLY A 232 0.45 1.04 -8.09
CA GLY A 232 -0.79 1.80 -8.22
C GLY A 232 -1.16 2.56 -6.95
N LEU A 233 -2.25 3.34 -7.04
CA LEU A 233 -2.84 4.06 -5.92
C LEU A 233 -1.87 5.02 -5.22
N LEU A 234 -0.92 5.60 -5.96
CA LEU A 234 0.04 6.57 -5.45
C LEU A 234 -0.61 7.96 -5.38
N PRO A 235 -0.78 8.58 -4.20
CA PRO A 235 -1.35 9.92 -4.07
C PRO A 235 -0.66 10.95 -4.99
N VAL A 236 -1.44 11.73 -5.75
CA VAL A 236 -0.89 12.79 -6.60
C VAL A 236 -0.36 13.96 -5.75
N GLY A 237 0.46 14.81 -6.37
CA GLY A 237 1.09 15.95 -5.70
C GLY A 237 2.32 15.57 -4.87
N LYS A 238 2.81 14.33 -4.98
CA LYS A 238 4.02 13.85 -4.30
C LYS A 238 5.11 13.47 -5.28
N THR A 239 6.34 13.43 -4.77
CA THR A 239 7.51 12.91 -5.48
C THR A 239 7.86 11.54 -4.91
N TYR A 240 7.99 10.56 -5.78
CA TYR A 240 8.29 9.18 -5.44
C TYR A 240 9.71 8.81 -5.87
N TYR A 241 10.24 7.83 -5.17
CA TYR A 241 11.46 7.11 -5.55
C TYR A 241 11.12 5.63 -5.59
N VAL A 242 11.53 4.96 -6.66
CA VAL A 242 11.31 3.52 -6.83
C VAL A 242 12.65 2.82 -6.66
N ALA A 243 12.68 1.77 -5.85
CA ALA A 243 13.89 1.03 -5.60
C ALA A 243 13.62 -0.46 -5.48
N CYS A 244 14.61 -1.29 -5.75
CA CYS A 244 14.57 -2.73 -5.53
C CYS A 244 15.97 -3.34 -5.46
N GLN A 245 16.06 -4.48 -4.79
CA GLN A 245 17.18 -5.40 -4.86
C GLN A 245 16.64 -6.77 -5.27
N PRO A 246 16.82 -7.20 -6.52
CA PRO A 246 16.50 -8.57 -6.88
C PRO A 246 17.48 -9.51 -6.16
N VAL A 247 16.91 -10.44 -5.38
CA VAL A 247 17.69 -11.45 -4.65
C VAL A 247 17.37 -12.81 -5.23
N ALA A 248 18.35 -13.69 -5.34
CA ALA A 248 18.14 -15.06 -5.68
C ALA A 248 17.24 -15.74 -4.64
N TYR A 249 16.15 -16.33 -5.10
CA TYR A 249 15.38 -17.28 -4.31
C TYR A 249 16.13 -18.62 -4.23
N ALA A 250 15.75 -19.50 -3.33
CA ALA A 250 16.47 -20.71 -2.93
C ALA A 250 16.94 -21.66 -4.06
N ASP A 251 16.47 -21.46 -5.27
CA ASP A 251 16.76 -22.28 -6.47
C ASP A 251 17.69 -21.59 -7.47
N THR A 252 18.15 -20.36 -7.21
CA THR A 252 19.01 -19.60 -8.13
C THR A 252 20.41 -19.42 -7.56
N THR A 253 21.40 -19.23 -8.44
CA THR A 253 22.81 -19.04 -8.10
C THR A 253 23.26 -17.59 -8.19
N THR A 254 22.33 -16.67 -8.46
CA THR A 254 22.64 -15.28 -8.76
C THR A 254 21.88 -14.30 -7.89
N SER A 255 22.52 -13.22 -7.50
CA SER A 255 21.93 -12.01 -6.96
C SER A 255 22.15 -10.84 -7.93
N TYR A 256 21.62 -9.68 -7.61
CA TYR A 256 21.72 -8.50 -8.47
C TYR A 256 21.99 -7.26 -7.62
N ALA A 257 22.81 -6.35 -8.16
CA ALA A 257 23.05 -5.08 -7.50
C ALA A 257 21.75 -4.28 -7.38
N PRO A 258 21.46 -3.70 -6.19
CA PRO A 258 20.28 -2.90 -6.01
C PRO A 258 20.28 -1.67 -6.91
N LYS A 259 19.11 -1.22 -7.31
CA LYS A 259 18.94 0.02 -8.07
C LYS A 259 17.79 0.84 -7.52
N ALA A 260 17.90 2.15 -7.73
CA ALA A 260 16.87 3.10 -7.39
C ALA A 260 16.70 4.16 -8.48
N SER A 261 15.51 4.69 -8.62
CA SER A 261 15.18 5.75 -9.57
C SER A 261 15.67 7.11 -9.10
N ALA A 262 15.77 8.05 -10.03
CA ALA A 262 15.68 9.47 -9.73
C ALA A 262 14.28 9.82 -9.18
N ALA A 263 14.10 11.08 -8.76
CA ALA A 263 12.80 11.61 -8.32
C ALA A 263 11.74 11.50 -9.43
N ILE A 264 10.60 10.92 -9.12
CA ILE A 264 9.46 10.73 -10.03
C ILE A 264 8.26 11.51 -9.49
N PRO A 265 7.97 12.71 -10.00
CA PRO A 265 6.78 13.46 -9.58
C PRO A 265 5.51 12.83 -10.17
N ILE A 266 4.50 12.60 -9.33
CA ILE A 266 3.16 12.16 -9.72
C ILE A 266 2.18 13.30 -9.44
N ASN A 267 1.62 13.87 -10.50
CA ASN A 267 0.73 15.03 -10.42
C ASN A 267 -0.63 14.71 -11.06
N ALA A 268 -1.65 15.50 -10.77
CA ALA A 268 -2.97 15.32 -11.38
C ALA A 268 -2.96 15.41 -12.92
N SER A 269 -2.05 16.23 -13.50
CA SER A 269 -1.87 16.36 -14.95
C SER A 269 -0.99 15.26 -15.56
N THR A 270 -0.13 14.62 -14.76
CA THR A 270 0.77 13.53 -15.14
C THR A 270 0.69 12.41 -14.10
N PRO A 271 -0.45 11.70 -14.03
CA PRO A 271 -0.67 10.71 -12.97
C PRO A 271 0.05 9.39 -13.21
N THR A 272 0.69 9.22 -14.35
CA THR A 272 1.42 7.99 -14.70
C THR A 272 2.88 8.27 -15.02
N ALA A 273 3.75 7.37 -14.57
CA ALA A 273 5.17 7.40 -14.88
C ALA A 273 5.70 5.98 -15.12
N THR A 274 6.92 5.88 -15.63
CA THR A 274 7.58 4.59 -15.85
C THR A 274 8.98 4.59 -15.28
N TRP A 275 9.38 3.42 -14.73
CA TRP A 275 10.76 3.14 -14.35
C TRP A 275 11.10 1.70 -14.74
N SER A 276 12.06 1.53 -15.65
CA SER A 276 12.52 0.21 -16.11
C SER A 276 14.03 0.13 -16.01
N GLU A 277 14.53 -1.03 -15.58
CA GLU A 277 15.97 -1.22 -15.34
C GLU A 277 16.46 -2.59 -15.79
N SER A 278 17.75 -2.63 -16.16
CA SER A 278 18.47 -3.87 -16.44
C SER A 278 19.51 -4.12 -15.37
N PHE A 279 19.51 -5.32 -14.81
CA PHE A 279 20.32 -5.69 -13.66
C PHE A 279 21.45 -6.63 -14.06
N THR A 280 22.66 -6.31 -13.63
CA THR A 280 23.82 -7.18 -13.80
C THR A 280 23.80 -8.29 -12.75
N ALA A 281 23.92 -9.54 -13.21
CA ALA A 281 24.00 -10.71 -12.34
C ALA A 281 25.30 -10.71 -11.53
N VAL A 282 25.21 -11.10 -10.27
CA VAL A 282 26.34 -11.29 -9.35
C VAL A 282 26.22 -12.72 -8.81
N ASP A 283 27.30 -13.49 -8.91
CA ASP A 283 27.38 -14.83 -8.34
C ASP A 283 27.14 -14.77 -6.81
N LEU A 284 26.30 -15.66 -6.28
CA LEU A 284 26.04 -15.73 -4.83
C LEU A 284 27.30 -15.92 -3.99
N ALA A 285 28.27 -16.66 -4.49
CA ALA A 285 29.56 -16.84 -3.82
C ALA A 285 30.35 -15.53 -3.63
N LYS A 286 30.03 -14.52 -4.42
CA LYS A 286 30.63 -13.19 -4.36
C LYS A 286 29.82 -12.19 -3.53
N THR A 287 28.63 -12.57 -3.09
CA THR A 287 27.79 -11.70 -2.25
C THR A 287 28.22 -11.79 -0.79
N GLY A 288 27.95 -10.74 -0.04
CA GLY A 288 28.20 -10.68 1.40
C GLY A 288 26.94 -10.80 2.24
N THR A 289 27.13 -10.93 3.53
CA THR A 289 26.08 -10.88 4.55
C THR A 289 26.34 -9.72 5.51
N VAL A 290 25.32 -8.96 5.81
CA VAL A 290 25.35 -7.97 6.89
C VAL A 290 24.36 -8.37 7.96
N SER A 291 24.81 -8.45 9.20
CA SER A 291 23.97 -8.77 10.36
C SER A 291 24.33 -7.85 11.51
N GLY A 292 23.44 -7.75 12.48
CA GLY A 292 23.69 -6.93 13.66
C GLY A 292 22.59 -7.03 14.69
N ALA A 293 22.78 -6.35 15.81
CA ALA A 293 21.78 -6.14 16.82
C ALA A 293 20.98 -4.86 16.54
N ILE A 294 19.70 -4.86 16.92
CA ILE A 294 18.86 -3.66 17.00
C ILE A 294 18.68 -3.34 18.48
N SER A 295 19.11 -2.14 18.90
CA SER A 295 19.16 -1.75 20.31
C SER A 295 18.49 -0.39 20.57
N PRO A 296 17.79 -0.25 21.70
CA PRO A 296 17.39 -1.31 22.64
C PRO A 296 16.40 -2.28 21.99
N PRO A 297 16.22 -3.51 22.50
CA PRO A 297 15.21 -4.42 21.97
C PRO A 297 13.81 -3.81 22.12
N PRO A 298 12.83 -4.21 21.28
CA PRO A 298 11.49 -3.64 21.32
C PRO A 298 10.80 -3.92 22.66
N ALA A 299 9.85 -3.09 23.04
CA ALA A 299 9.11 -3.27 24.30
C ALA A 299 8.15 -4.47 24.27
N VAL A 300 7.84 -5.00 23.09
CA VAL A 300 6.93 -6.11 22.83
C VAL A 300 7.61 -7.15 21.94
N ASN A 301 7.12 -8.39 21.95
CA ASN A 301 7.67 -9.48 21.13
C ASN A 301 7.23 -9.35 19.65
N GLN A 302 7.50 -8.21 19.06
CA GLN A 302 7.34 -7.93 17.65
C GLN A 302 8.62 -7.28 17.16
N GLY A 303 9.28 -7.90 16.21
CA GLY A 303 10.54 -7.39 15.66
C GLY A 303 10.32 -6.08 14.90
N ASP A 304 11.34 -5.24 14.94
CA ASP A 304 11.42 -4.05 14.12
C ASP A 304 11.61 -4.40 12.63
N THR A 305 11.32 -3.49 11.74
CA THR A 305 11.66 -3.69 10.33
C THR A 305 13.06 -3.15 10.08
N ALA A 306 14.02 -4.05 9.88
CA ALA A 306 15.36 -3.68 9.43
C ALA A 306 15.33 -3.32 7.93
N GLU A 307 16.11 -2.32 7.55
CA GLU A 307 16.16 -1.77 6.20
C GLU A 307 17.60 -1.75 5.68
N ALA A 308 17.84 -2.35 4.51
CA ALA A 308 19.03 -2.09 3.70
C ALA A 308 18.74 -0.92 2.77
N ARG A 309 19.59 0.09 2.79
CA ARG A 309 19.46 1.33 2.05
C ARG A 309 20.62 1.54 1.07
N LEU A 310 20.33 2.12 -0.09
CA LEU A 310 21.30 2.47 -1.11
C LEU A 310 21.46 3.98 -1.19
N PRO A 311 22.71 4.52 -1.16
CA PRO A 311 22.94 5.93 -1.44
C PRO A 311 22.62 6.25 -2.89
N VAL A 312 21.80 7.27 -3.11
CA VAL A 312 21.43 7.79 -4.42
C VAL A 312 21.76 9.28 -4.47
N ALA A 313 22.42 9.70 -5.53
CA ALA A 313 22.76 11.11 -5.70
C ALA A 313 21.46 11.94 -5.84
N ALA A 314 21.19 12.78 -4.87
CA ALA A 314 20.09 13.73 -4.89
C ALA A 314 20.61 15.13 -5.23
N GLY A 315 20.76 15.44 -6.51
CA GLY A 315 21.22 16.75 -6.93
C GLY A 315 22.61 17.11 -6.40
N THR A 316 22.82 18.37 -6.00
CA THR A 316 24.16 18.93 -5.72
C THR A 316 24.64 18.81 -4.27
N SER A 317 23.92 18.22 -3.31
CA SER A 317 24.27 18.43 -1.89
C SER A 317 24.14 17.27 -0.91
N ALA A 318 23.43 16.18 -1.18
CA ALA A 318 23.34 15.05 -0.24
C ALA A 318 23.02 13.74 -0.97
N SER A 319 23.62 12.64 -0.50
CA SER A 319 23.18 11.30 -0.89
C SER A 319 21.90 10.96 -0.12
N LEU A 320 20.82 10.67 -0.83
CA LEU A 320 19.65 10.08 -0.25
C LEU A 320 19.92 8.59 0.00
N MET A 321 19.49 8.08 1.16
CA MET A 321 19.57 6.66 1.49
C MET A 321 18.19 6.03 1.27
N LEU A 322 17.95 5.49 0.07
CA LEU A 322 16.67 4.88 -0.30
C LEU A 322 16.61 3.42 0.13
N ILE A 323 15.47 2.99 0.67
CA ILE A 323 15.20 1.60 1.05
C ILE A 323 15.17 0.75 -0.21
N VAL A 324 15.99 -0.30 -0.25
CA VAL A 324 16.04 -1.26 -1.36
C VAL A 324 15.58 -2.65 -0.95
N ARG A 325 15.61 -2.95 0.35
CA ARG A 325 15.20 -4.23 0.92
C ARG A 325 14.83 -4.07 2.39
N THR A 326 13.86 -4.84 2.86
CA THR A 326 13.46 -4.91 4.27
C THR A 326 13.51 -6.35 4.76
N GLU A 327 13.83 -6.53 6.06
CA GLU A 327 13.77 -7.81 6.76
C GLU A 327 13.16 -7.57 8.15
N ASN A 328 12.49 -8.57 8.70
CA ASN A 328 11.99 -8.48 10.07
C ASN A 328 13.10 -8.82 11.06
N GLY A 329 13.19 -8.04 12.13
CA GLY A 329 14.07 -8.33 13.25
C GLY A 329 13.64 -9.60 13.99
N ALA A 330 14.61 -10.42 14.36
CA ALA A 330 14.39 -11.63 15.15
C ALA A 330 14.54 -11.30 16.65
N VAL A 331 13.46 -11.37 17.41
CA VAL A 331 13.41 -11.06 18.84
C VAL A 331 13.59 -12.32 19.66
N THR A 332 14.55 -12.32 20.59
CA THR A 332 14.66 -13.34 21.65
C THR A 332 13.97 -12.85 22.91
N THR A 333 13.39 -13.77 23.67
CA THR A 333 12.67 -13.44 24.92
C THR A 333 13.17 -14.27 26.10
N ASP A 334 12.95 -13.78 27.31
CA ASP A 334 13.11 -14.57 28.54
C ASP A 334 11.93 -15.57 28.74
N ALA A 335 11.96 -16.32 29.84
CA ALA A 335 10.91 -17.28 30.16
C ALA A 335 9.51 -16.65 30.33
N ASP A 336 9.44 -15.37 30.67
CA ASP A 336 8.22 -14.59 30.84
C ASP A 336 7.78 -13.92 29.53
N GLY A 337 8.48 -14.20 28.42
CA GLY A 337 8.20 -13.62 27.10
C GLY A 337 8.60 -12.15 26.96
N LYS A 338 9.44 -11.61 27.83
CA LYS A 338 9.98 -10.26 27.71
C LYS A 338 11.13 -10.23 26.71
N PRO A 339 11.15 -9.30 25.74
CA PRO A 339 12.25 -9.15 24.81
C PRO A 339 13.60 -8.91 25.52
N LEU A 340 14.59 -9.72 25.17
CA LEU A 340 15.96 -9.63 25.67
C LEU A 340 16.90 -9.01 24.65
N SER A 341 16.76 -9.43 23.40
CA SER A 341 17.57 -8.92 22.29
C SER A 341 16.80 -9.00 21.00
N GLU A 342 17.26 -8.26 20.03
CA GLU A 342 16.78 -8.30 18.65
C GLU A 342 17.97 -8.29 17.70
N SER A 343 17.88 -9.09 16.65
CA SER A 343 18.92 -9.17 15.61
C SER A 343 18.29 -9.20 14.23
N TYR A 344 19.07 -8.81 13.22
CA TYR A 344 18.68 -8.87 11.81
C TYR A 344 19.80 -9.42 10.95
N SER A 345 19.48 -9.85 9.73
CA SER A 345 20.47 -10.32 8.75
C SER A 345 20.00 -10.10 7.34
N PHE A 346 20.82 -9.42 6.54
CA PHE A 346 20.69 -9.32 5.09
C PHE A 346 21.74 -10.20 4.42
N SER A 347 21.33 -11.34 3.88
CA SER A 347 22.18 -12.21 3.07
C SER A 347 22.12 -11.81 1.58
N TYR A 348 23.12 -12.24 0.82
CA TYR A 348 23.19 -12.05 -0.64
C TYR A 348 23.25 -10.59 -1.09
N LEU A 349 23.87 -9.73 -0.30
CA LEU A 349 24.15 -8.35 -0.70
C LEU A 349 25.33 -8.34 -1.69
N PRO A 350 25.19 -7.81 -2.91
CA PRO A 350 26.30 -7.61 -3.80
C PRO A 350 27.39 -6.70 -3.18
N PRO A 351 28.67 -6.89 -3.51
CA PRO A 351 29.73 -6.02 -3.00
C PRO A 351 29.45 -4.55 -3.32
N SER A 352 29.58 -3.70 -2.33
CA SER A 352 29.41 -2.25 -2.47
C SER A 352 30.29 -1.52 -1.46
N PRO A 353 30.84 -0.36 -1.82
CA PRO A 353 31.59 0.46 -0.87
C PRO A 353 30.71 1.02 0.25
N GLU A 354 29.40 1.12 0.03
CA GLU A 354 28.50 1.71 0.99
C GLU A 354 27.06 1.15 0.87
N TYR A 355 26.55 0.62 1.97
CA TYR A 355 25.14 0.41 2.24
C TYR A 355 24.78 1.13 3.54
N GLY A 356 23.58 1.67 3.62
CA GLY A 356 22.98 2.11 4.88
C GLY A 356 22.13 1.01 5.50
N PHE A 357 22.15 0.91 6.83
CA PHE A 357 21.31 0.01 7.60
C PHE A 357 20.59 0.82 8.67
N ALA A 358 19.28 0.70 8.72
CA ALA A 358 18.41 1.35 9.68
C ALA A 358 17.31 0.39 10.12
N ALA A 359 16.55 0.76 11.14
CA ALA A 359 15.37 0.04 11.54
C ALA A 359 14.19 1.00 11.76
N GLU A 360 12.99 0.54 11.43
CA GLU A 360 11.74 1.20 11.72
C GLU A 360 11.03 0.49 12.86
N ARG A 361 10.63 1.24 13.88
CA ARG A 361 9.90 0.77 15.06
C ARG A 361 8.59 1.53 15.20
N ILE A 362 7.53 0.79 15.56
CA ILE A 362 6.25 1.37 15.92
C ILE A 362 6.16 1.45 17.43
N VAL A 363 6.09 2.65 17.96
CA VAL A 363 5.97 2.90 19.40
C VAL A 363 4.60 3.48 19.75
N PRO A 364 4.06 3.21 20.97
CA PRO A 364 2.85 3.88 21.44
C PRO A 364 3.03 5.40 21.48
N ASP A 365 2.04 6.14 21.04
CA ASP A 365 1.99 7.59 21.09
C ASP A 365 0.70 8.04 21.79
N PRO A 366 0.75 8.92 22.79
CA PRO A 366 -0.43 9.35 23.54
C PRO A 366 -1.39 10.24 22.75
N VAL A 367 -0.92 10.84 21.63
CA VAL A 367 -1.73 11.74 20.79
C VAL A 367 -2.28 11.03 19.57
N THR A 368 -1.42 10.29 18.85
CA THR A 368 -1.76 9.63 17.57
C THR A 368 -1.96 8.12 17.70
N ILE A 369 -1.94 7.58 18.94
CA ILE A 369 -2.08 6.15 19.28
C ILE A 369 -0.80 5.35 18.98
N SER A 370 -0.16 5.56 17.85
CA SER A 370 1.13 4.97 17.51
C SER A 370 1.97 5.95 16.68
N LYS A 371 3.26 5.85 16.82
CA LYS A 371 4.26 6.65 16.10
C LYS A 371 5.31 5.72 15.52
N THR A 372 5.66 5.95 14.28
CA THR A 372 6.84 5.33 13.67
C THR A 372 8.09 6.10 14.09
N VAL A 373 9.09 5.37 14.52
CA VAL A 373 10.43 5.91 14.84
C VAL A 373 11.43 5.19 13.96
N VAL A 374 12.27 5.95 13.27
CA VAL A 374 13.37 5.42 12.46
C VAL A 374 14.67 5.62 13.22
N SER A 375 15.52 4.59 13.25
CA SER A 375 16.84 4.64 13.86
C SER A 375 17.81 5.54 13.08
N ASN A 376 18.95 5.84 13.64
CA ASN A 376 20.07 6.36 12.89
C ASN A 376 20.52 5.36 11.81
N VAL A 377 21.03 5.87 10.69
CA VAL A 377 21.56 5.04 9.61
C VAL A 377 23.03 4.69 9.93
N THR A 378 23.31 3.40 10.02
CA THR A 378 24.68 2.87 10.11
C THR A 378 25.16 2.50 8.71
N THR A 379 26.27 3.05 8.24
CA THR A 379 26.83 2.75 6.92
C THR A 379 27.94 1.71 7.01
N LYS A 380 28.00 0.78 6.06
CA LYS A 380 29.01 -0.28 5.93
C LYS A 380 29.31 -0.60 4.48
N ALA A 381 30.59 -0.89 4.20
CA ALA A 381 30.98 -1.57 2.99
C ALA A 381 30.65 -3.06 3.09
N VAL A 382 30.21 -3.66 1.99
CA VAL A 382 30.00 -5.10 1.87
C VAL A 382 31.11 -5.67 0.97
N PRO A 383 32.07 -6.43 1.52
CA PRO A 383 33.13 -7.05 0.73
C PRO A 383 32.63 -8.27 -0.03
N GLU A 384 33.35 -8.66 -1.09
CA GLU A 384 33.07 -9.88 -1.84
C GLU A 384 33.20 -11.12 -0.94
N GLY A 385 32.16 -11.95 -0.86
CA GLY A 385 32.12 -13.21 -0.12
C GLY A 385 32.22 -13.06 1.40
N GLY A 386 32.17 -11.84 1.93
CA GLY A 386 32.41 -11.56 3.36
C GLY A 386 31.16 -11.38 4.21
N SER A 387 31.38 -11.36 5.52
CA SER A 387 30.34 -10.98 6.49
C SER A 387 30.75 -9.73 7.26
N VAL A 388 29.82 -8.83 7.51
CA VAL A 388 30.04 -7.56 8.22
C VAL A 388 28.99 -7.41 9.31
N THR A 389 29.40 -6.86 10.45
CA THR A 389 28.47 -6.47 11.52
C THR A 389 28.11 -5.00 11.42
N ALA A 390 26.82 -4.70 11.49
CA ALA A 390 26.28 -3.35 11.51
C ALA A 390 25.16 -3.27 12.58
N ASP A 391 25.50 -2.85 13.78
CA ASP A 391 24.51 -2.65 14.83
C ASP A 391 23.70 -1.38 14.57
N ILE A 392 22.41 -1.44 14.87
CA ILE A 392 21.44 -0.37 14.70
C ILE A 392 20.98 0.13 16.07
N PHE A 393 20.90 1.45 16.24
CA PHE A 393 20.52 2.08 17.50
C PHE A 393 19.40 3.10 17.29
N PHE A 394 18.34 3.00 18.11
CA PHE A 394 17.27 3.99 18.21
C PHE A 394 17.61 5.15 19.11
#